data_2a005a76f924ca1a0a6bc196dec3b52e
#
_entry.id   2a005a76f924ca1a0a6bc196dec3b52e
#
_cell.length_a   1.000
_cell.length_b   1.000
_cell.length_c   1.000
_cell.angle_alpha   90.00
_cell.angle_beta   90.00
_cell.angle_gamma   90.00
#
_symmetry.space_group_name_H-M   'P 1'
#
loop_
_entity.id
_entity.type
_entity.pdbx_description
1 polymer ?
#
loop_
_entity_poly.entity_id
_entity_poly.type
_entity_poly.pdbx_seq_one_letter_code
_entity_poly.pdbx_strand_id
1 'polypeptide(L)'
;MATYGRRSLRDRFDLASTPHIAHPPRTHHRDFYVATDGSFRRATGEAGLGVVIETADGARVARRALSTAAPDNNVAEYRALRLGLDVLAAHAPSSARVGVLLDHDQLASNVNLATLTRDHPDWEALSELTVPPASRSYWRAIHTRLDSFGELRAAVLDGGENPAHPLANTPERYDHVNREPIRPASGPSVAVPPPSRADRHAAGHADD
;
A
#
# COMPACT_ATOMS: atom_id res chain seq x y z
N MET A 1 15.65 -6.51 27.82
CA MET A 1 16.09 -6.22 26.44
C MET A 1 14.87 -5.95 25.62
N ALA A 2 14.65 -4.70 25.20
CA ALA A 2 13.56 -4.36 24.30
C ALA A 2 13.89 -4.96 22.92
N THR A 3 13.11 -5.93 22.49
CA THR A 3 13.10 -6.40 21.10
C THR A 3 12.65 -5.22 20.25
N TYR A 4 13.58 -4.58 19.57
CA TYR A 4 13.27 -3.64 18.50
C TYR A 4 12.59 -4.45 17.39
N GLY A 5 11.26 -4.58 17.51
CA GLY A 5 10.43 -5.20 16.49
C GLY A 5 10.57 -4.42 15.18
N ARG A 6 10.68 -5.12 14.07
CA ARG A 6 10.65 -4.53 12.73
C ARG A 6 9.39 -3.65 12.61
N ARG A 7 9.57 -2.36 12.29
CA ARG A 7 8.43 -1.44 12.07
C ARG A 7 7.48 -2.04 11.04
N SER A 8 6.18 -2.04 11.35
CA SER A 8 5.13 -2.46 10.42
C SER A 8 5.02 -1.48 9.24
N LEU A 9 4.36 -1.88 8.16
CA LEU A 9 4.08 -0.96 7.04
C LEU A 9 3.19 0.20 7.50
N ARG A 10 2.29 -0.03 8.45
CA ARG A 10 1.48 1.02 9.06
C ARG A 10 2.34 2.09 9.72
N ASP A 11 3.29 1.69 10.59
CA ASP A 11 4.15 2.65 11.30
C ASP A 11 4.99 3.48 10.32
N ARG A 12 5.41 2.87 9.20
CA ARG A 12 6.13 3.56 8.13
C ARG A 12 5.23 4.54 7.39
N PHE A 13 4.01 4.14 7.06
CA PHE A 13 3.02 4.97 6.38
C PHE A 13 2.66 6.20 7.21
N ASP A 14 2.48 6.05 8.52
CA ASP A 14 2.14 7.15 9.42
C ASP A 14 3.26 8.20 9.57
N LEU A 15 4.50 7.83 9.24
CA LEU A 15 5.68 8.70 9.26
C LEU A 15 6.05 9.26 7.88
N ALA A 16 5.56 8.64 6.82
CA ALA A 16 5.92 8.96 5.44
C ALA A 16 5.20 10.23 4.94
N SER A 17 5.80 10.90 3.96
CA SER A 17 5.21 12.04 3.29
C SER A 17 4.09 11.60 2.35
N THR A 18 2.93 12.25 2.42
CA THR A 18 1.77 11.95 1.58
C THR A 18 1.51 13.12 0.62
N PRO A 19 1.87 13.02 -0.67
CA PRO A 19 1.65 14.08 -1.65
C PRO A 19 0.18 14.51 -1.71
N HIS A 20 -0.06 15.81 -1.88
CA HIS A 20 -1.38 16.47 -1.96
C HIS A 20 -2.25 16.40 -0.71
N ILE A 21 -1.78 15.77 0.36
CA ILE A 21 -2.51 15.66 1.63
C ILE A 21 -1.65 16.28 2.72
N ALA A 22 -1.97 17.52 3.09
CA ALA A 22 -1.15 18.30 4.02
C ALA A 22 -1.04 17.66 5.42
N HIS A 23 -2.12 17.04 5.90
CA HIS A 23 -2.17 16.38 7.20
C HIS A 23 -3.09 15.16 7.11
N PRO A 24 -2.59 13.99 6.67
CA PRO A 24 -3.39 12.77 6.73
C PRO A 24 -3.78 12.55 8.20
N PRO A 25 -5.06 12.45 8.52
CA PRO A 25 -5.49 12.26 9.91
C PRO A 25 -4.89 10.94 10.41
N ARG A 26 -4.10 10.99 11.47
CA ARG A 26 -3.50 9.81 12.12
C ARG A 26 -4.54 8.78 12.59
N THR A 27 -5.79 9.19 12.63
CA THR A 27 -6.95 8.37 13.00
C THR A 27 -7.55 7.57 11.84
N HIS A 28 -7.19 7.86 10.61
CA HIS A 28 -7.68 7.12 9.44
C HIS A 28 -6.83 5.88 9.23
N HIS A 29 -7.06 4.88 10.07
CA HIS A 29 -6.45 3.58 9.90
C HIS A 29 -6.94 2.95 8.59
N ARG A 30 -5.99 2.39 7.85
CA ARG A 30 -6.27 1.60 6.66
C ARG A 30 -6.35 0.13 7.04
N ASP A 31 -7.08 -0.62 6.25
CA ASP A 31 -7.25 -2.06 6.50
C ASP A 31 -6.01 -2.83 6.04
N PHE A 32 -5.37 -2.33 4.97
CA PHE A 32 -4.15 -2.91 4.40
C PHE A 32 -3.10 -1.86 4.08
N TYR A 33 -1.84 -2.31 4.11
CA TYR A 33 -0.68 -1.54 3.68
C TYR A 33 0.11 -2.34 2.66
N VAL A 34 0.52 -1.69 1.56
CA VAL A 34 1.27 -2.27 0.46
C VAL A 34 2.53 -1.45 0.26
N ALA A 35 3.69 -2.09 0.39
CA ALA A 35 4.95 -1.50 -0.04
C ALA A 35 5.36 -2.13 -1.36
N THR A 36 5.77 -1.31 -2.33
CA THR A 36 6.27 -1.76 -3.62
C THR A 36 7.56 -1.06 -3.98
N ASP A 37 8.40 -1.76 -4.73
CA ASP A 37 9.67 -1.26 -5.25
C ASP A 37 9.97 -1.88 -6.61
N GLY A 38 10.48 -1.06 -7.52
CA GLY A 38 10.95 -1.47 -8.83
C GLY A 38 12.43 -1.20 -8.98
N SER A 39 13.24 -2.18 -9.33
CA SER A 39 14.65 -2.00 -9.63
C SER A 39 14.95 -2.20 -11.11
N PHE A 40 15.93 -1.47 -11.63
CA PHE A 40 16.36 -1.58 -13.02
C PHE A 40 17.88 -1.57 -13.13
N ARG A 41 18.42 -2.57 -13.81
CA ARG A 41 19.86 -2.68 -14.13
C ARG A 41 20.11 -2.22 -15.56
N ARG A 42 20.56 -0.97 -15.71
CA ARG A 42 20.79 -0.36 -17.03
C ARG A 42 21.72 -1.18 -17.93
N ALA A 43 22.71 -1.88 -17.35
CA ALA A 43 23.70 -2.64 -18.11
C ALA A 43 23.12 -3.88 -18.80
N THR A 44 22.09 -4.51 -18.23
CA THR A 44 21.52 -5.77 -18.71
C THR A 44 20.08 -5.62 -19.19
N GLY A 45 19.39 -4.53 -18.87
CA GLY A 45 17.95 -4.36 -19.10
C GLY A 45 17.09 -5.19 -18.14
N GLU A 46 17.72 -5.88 -17.18
CA GLU A 46 17.02 -6.63 -16.15
C GLU A 46 16.34 -5.70 -15.16
N ALA A 47 15.20 -6.10 -14.70
CA ALA A 47 14.42 -5.41 -13.67
C ALA A 47 13.92 -6.41 -12.62
N GLY A 48 13.74 -5.92 -11.40
CA GLY A 48 13.12 -6.67 -10.33
C GLY A 48 11.91 -5.93 -9.80
N LEU A 49 10.89 -6.67 -9.37
CA LEU A 49 9.67 -6.15 -8.75
C LEU A 49 9.54 -6.74 -7.35
N GLY A 50 9.44 -5.88 -6.34
CA GLY A 50 9.25 -6.24 -4.95
C GLY A 50 7.87 -5.79 -4.45
N VAL A 51 7.19 -6.65 -3.69
CA VAL A 51 5.90 -6.34 -3.04
C VAL A 51 5.88 -6.93 -1.63
N VAL A 52 5.41 -6.15 -0.68
CA VAL A 52 5.08 -6.59 0.68
C VAL A 52 3.69 -6.07 1.03
N ILE A 53 2.80 -6.94 1.51
CA ILE A 53 1.45 -6.59 1.92
C ILE A 53 1.25 -7.00 3.37
N GLU A 54 0.75 -6.07 4.19
CA GLU A 54 0.42 -6.29 5.60
C GLU A 54 -0.99 -5.76 5.91
N THR A 55 -1.64 -6.36 6.89
CA THR A 55 -2.88 -5.84 7.49
C THR A 55 -2.57 -4.69 8.45
N ALA A 56 -3.60 -4.00 8.94
CA ALA A 56 -3.47 -2.89 9.88
C ALA A 56 -2.76 -3.25 11.21
N ASP A 57 -2.84 -4.51 11.63
CA ASP A 57 -2.16 -5.04 12.82
C ASP A 57 -0.74 -5.55 12.54
N GLY A 58 -0.24 -5.37 11.30
CA GLY A 58 1.10 -5.78 10.89
C GLY A 58 1.23 -7.26 10.54
N ALA A 59 0.13 -8.01 10.45
CA ALA A 59 0.17 -9.38 9.98
C ALA A 59 0.45 -9.41 8.46
N ARG A 60 1.39 -10.28 8.06
CA ARG A 60 1.75 -10.40 6.65
C ARG A 60 0.69 -11.14 5.85
N VAL A 61 0.21 -10.49 4.79
CA VAL A 61 -0.72 -11.06 3.81
C VAL A 61 0.05 -11.73 2.68
N ALA A 62 0.99 -11.03 2.04
CA ALA A 62 1.76 -11.55 0.92
C ALA A 62 3.13 -10.89 0.79
N ARG A 63 4.05 -11.59 0.12
CA ARG A 63 5.28 -11.04 -0.47
C ARG A 63 5.41 -11.53 -1.90
N ARG A 64 6.03 -10.73 -2.78
CA ARG A 64 6.41 -11.13 -4.13
C ARG A 64 7.77 -10.55 -4.48
N ALA A 65 8.56 -11.34 -5.19
CA ALA A 65 9.84 -10.96 -5.74
C ALA A 65 9.97 -11.54 -7.16
N LEU A 66 9.88 -10.70 -8.18
CA LEU A 66 9.83 -11.16 -9.58
C LEU A 66 10.98 -10.55 -10.38
N SER A 67 11.75 -11.41 -11.06
CA SER A 67 12.68 -11.00 -12.10
C SER A 67 11.93 -10.75 -13.41
N THR A 68 12.29 -9.69 -14.12
CA THR A 68 11.67 -9.30 -15.37
C THR A 68 12.62 -8.45 -16.20
N ALA A 69 12.20 -7.93 -17.33
CA ALA A 69 12.89 -6.89 -18.09
C ALA A 69 12.06 -5.62 -18.10
N ALA A 70 12.71 -4.46 -18.08
CA ALA A 70 12.06 -3.16 -18.24
C ALA A 70 12.95 -2.25 -19.11
N PRO A 71 12.39 -1.24 -19.78
CA PRO A 71 13.17 -0.26 -20.53
C PRO A 71 13.90 0.74 -19.61
N ASP A 72 13.33 1.02 -18.43
CA ASP A 72 13.86 1.95 -17.46
C ASP A 72 13.30 1.69 -16.05
N ASN A 73 13.79 2.45 -15.06
CA ASN A 73 13.37 2.32 -13.67
C ASN A 73 11.91 2.76 -13.45
N ASN A 74 11.44 3.79 -14.16
CA ASN A 74 10.05 4.23 -14.00
C ASN A 74 9.08 3.09 -14.36
N VAL A 75 9.34 2.38 -15.46
CA VAL A 75 8.50 1.24 -15.87
C VAL A 75 8.55 0.13 -14.81
N ALA A 76 9.72 -0.14 -14.20
CA ALA A 76 9.82 -1.12 -13.12
C ALA A 76 8.94 -0.72 -11.91
N GLU A 77 8.98 0.54 -11.48
CA GLU A 77 8.15 1.08 -10.38
C GLU A 77 6.65 0.95 -10.66
N TYR A 78 6.21 1.37 -11.86
CA TYR A 78 4.79 1.25 -12.24
C TYR A 78 4.33 -0.22 -12.28
N ARG A 79 5.20 -1.13 -12.72
CA ARG A 79 4.90 -2.57 -12.73
C ARG A 79 4.85 -3.15 -11.34
N ALA A 80 5.75 -2.74 -10.43
CA ALA A 80 5.75 -3.18 -9.04
C ALA A 80 4.46 -2.74 -8.33
N LEU A 81 4.04 -1.47 -8.49
CA LEU A 81 2.78 -1.00 -7.95
C LEU A 81 1.59 -1.78 -8.52
N ARG A 82 1.52 -1.96 -9.83
CA ARG A 82 0.46 -2.76 -10.46
C ARG A 82 0.40 -4.16 -9.86
N LEU A 83 1.54 -4.86 -9.75
CA LEU A 83 1.63 -6.19 -9.15
C LEU A 83 1.09 -6.21 -7.72
N GLY A 84 1.47 -5.23 -6.90
CA GLY A 84 1.01 -5.12 -5.51
C GLY A 84 -0.51 -4.95 -5.43
N LEU A 85 -1.08 -4.07 -6.26
CA LEU A 85 -2.53 -3.84 -6.31
C LEU A 85 -3.28 -5.05 -6.88
N ASP A 86 -2.75 -5.75 -7.90
CA ASP A 86 -3.34 -6.96 -8.45
C ASP A 86 -3.39 -8.08 -7.39
N VAL A 87 -2.30 -8.28 -6.64
CA VAL A 87 -2.25 -9.27 -5.55
C VAL A 87 -3.23 -8.91 -4.45
N LEU A 88 -3.30 -7.64 -4.03
CA LEU A 88 -4.23 -7.24 -2.98
C LEU A 88 -5.68 -7.35 -3.42
N ALA A 89 -6.04 -6.89 -4.63
CA ALA A 89 -7.41 -6.91 -5.14
C ALA A 89 -7.99 -8.33 -5.26
N ALA A 90 -7.13 -9.34 -5.45
CA ALA A 90 -7.56 -10.73 -5.47
C ALA A 90 -7.95 -11.29 -4.08
N HIS A 91 -7.65 -10.58 -2.98
CA HIS A 91 -7.74 -11.11 -1.61
C HIS A 91 -8.43 -10.16 -0.63
N ALA A 92 -8.52 -8.87 -0.96
CA ALA A 92 -9.16 -7.86 -0.13
C ALA A 92 -10.59 -7.54 -0.62
N PRO A 93 -11.52 -7.16 0.27
CA PRO A 93 -12.83 -6.70 -0.15
C PRO A 93 -12.73 -5.37 -0.92
N SER A 94 -13.67 -5.10 -1.82
CA SER A 94 -13.73 -3.84 -2.60
C SER A 94 -13.94 -2.59 -1.74
N SER A 95 -14.43 -2.74 -0.52
CA SER A 95 -14.56 -1.64 0.47
C SER A 95 -13.26 -1.36 1.23
N ALA A 96 -12.19 -2.12 0.99
CA ALA A 96 -10.94 -1.99 1.72
C ALA A 96 -10.33 -0.59 1.58
N ARG A 97 -9.78 -0.07 2.67
CA ARG A 97 -8.98 1.14 2.72
C ARG A 97 -7.50 0.76 2.68
N VAL A 98 -6.77 1.30 1.72
CA VAL A 98 -5.40 0.87 1.41
C VAL A 98 -4.42 2.03 1.55
N GLY A 99 -3.32 1.79 2.26
CA GLY A 99 -2.13 2.64 2.27
C GLY A 99 -1.05 2.03 1.37
N VAL A 100 -0.52 2.81 0.43
CA VAL A 100 0.56 2.39 -0.47
C VAL A 100 1.84 3.14 -0.12
N LEU A 101 2.95 2.43 -0.02
CA LEU A 101 4.29 2.96 0.24
C LEU A 101 5.16 2.79 -1.01
N LEU A 102 5.68 3.88 -1.51
CA LEU A 102 6.49 3.98 -2.71
C LEU A 102 7.75 4.78 -2.41
N ASP A 103 8.84 4.55 -3.13
CA ASP A 103 10.01 5.42 -3.14
C ASP A 103 10.08 6.30 -4.41
N HIS A 104 8.97 6.41 -5.15
CA HIS A 104 8.84 7.16 -6.39
C HIS A 104 7.81 8.29 -6.24
N ASP A 105 8.29 9.53 -6.00
CA ASP A 105 7.47 10.71 -5.71
C ASP A 105 6.36 10.97 -6.75
N GLN A 106 6.72 10.96 -8.03
CA GLN A 106 5.74 11.23 -9.09
C GLN A 106 4.65 10.18 -9.17
N LEU A 107 4.98 8.91 -8.91
CA LEU A 107 3.98 7.83 -8.92
C LEU A 107 3.04 7.96 -7.72
N ALA A 108 3.57 8.26 -6.53
CA ALA A 108 2.75 8.53 -5.34
C ALA A 108 1.84 9.75 -5.55
N SER A 109 2.38 10.82 -6.14
CA SER A 109 1.62 12.01 -6.52
C SER A 109 0.47 11.68 -7.48
N ASN A 110 0.75 10.95 -8.55
CA ASN A 110 -0.26 10.53 -9.53
C ASN A 110 -1.38 9.69 -8.91
N VAL A 111 -1.03 8.75 -8.03
CA VAL A 111 -2.01 7.91 -7.31
C VAL A 111 -2.93 8.79 -6.47
N ASN A 112 -2.38 9.71 -5.67
CA ASN A 112 -3.17 10.59 -4.81
C ASN A 112 -4.01 11.58 -5.62
N LEU A 113 -3.49 12.14 -6.72
CA LEU A 113 -4.26 12.99 -7.63
C LEU A 113 -5.48 12.24 -8.18
N ALA A 114 -5.27 11.03 -8.71
CA ALA A 114 -6.35 10.23 -9.27
C ALA A 114 -7.42 9.89 -8.23
N THR A 115 -7.02 9.50 -7.01
CA THR A 115 -7.97 9.15 -5.95
C THR A 115 -8.70 10.37 -5.40
N LEU A 116 -8.01 11.51 -5.21
CA LEU A 116 -8.64 12.75 -4.74
C LEU A 116 -9.64 13.29 -5.75
N THR A 117 -9.32 13.30 -7.05
CA THR A 117 -10.24 13.73 -8.11
C THR A 117 -11.48 12.83 -8.18
N ARG A 118 -11.32 11.51 -7.97
CA ARG A 118 -12.44 10.58 -7.91
C ARG A 118 -13.33 10.83 -6.68
N ASP A 119 -12.72 10.95 -5.50
CA ASP A 119 -13.43 11.02 -4.22
C ASP A 119 -14.01 12.42 -3.96
N HIS A 120 -13.45 13.46 -4.59
CA HIS A 120 -13.80 14.86 -4.44
C HIS A 120 -13.86 15.56 -5.81
N PRO A 121 -14.94 15.38 -6.59
CA PRO A 121 -15.04 15.93 -7.96
C PRO A 121 -14.91 17.45 -8.03
N ASP A 122 -15.25 18.17 -6.96
CA ASP A 122 -15.15 19.63 -6.85
C ASP A 122 -13.74 20.12 -6.42
N TRP A 123 -12.83 19.18 -6.18
CA TRP A 123 -11.46 19.54 -5.77
C TRP A 123 -10.62 19.90 -6.99
N GLU A 124 -10.10 21.13 -6.99
CA GLU A 124 -9.18 21.59 -8.04
C GLU A 124 -7.75 21.15 -7.71
N ALA A 125 -7.18 20.32 -8.58
CA ALA A 125 -5.80 19.89 -8.46
C ALA A 125 -4.84 21.07 -8.74
N LEU A 126 -3.89 21.31 -7.83
CA LEU A 126 -2.83 22.31 -8.02
C LEU A 126 -1.74 21.83 -8.99
N SER A 127 -1.77 20.57 -9.41
CA SER A 127 -0.79 19.97 -10.32
C SER A 127 -1.49 19.00 -11.28
N GLU A 128 -0.87 18.79 -12.44
CA GLU A 128 -1.36 17.86 -13.45
C GLU A 128 -0.78 16.46 -13.24
N LEU A 129 -1.57 15.46 -13.63
CA LEU A 129 -1.14 14.08 -13.65
C LEU A 129 -0.06 13.90 -14.75
N THR A 130 1.13 13.48 -14.34
CA THR A 130 2.27 13.31 -15.24
C THR A 130 2.72 11.85 -15.31
N VAL A 131 2.48 11.19 -16.44
CA VAL A 131 2.84 9.79 -16.66
C VAL A 131 3.83 9.66 -17.81
N PRO A 132 5.04 9.10 -17.58
CA PRO A 132 6.00 8.86 -18.65
C PRO A 132 5.39 8.02 -19.77
N PRO A 133 5.67 8.32 -21.06
CA PRO A 133 5.08 7.61 -22.20
C PRO A 133 5.19 6.10 -22.13
N ALA A 134 6.35 5.57 -21.72
CA ALA A 134 6.60 4.12 -21.57
C ALA A 134 5.76 3.47 -20.45
N SER A 135 5.30 4.25 -19.47
CA SER A 135 4.52 3.76 -18.33
C SER A 135 3.01 3.89 -18.51
N ARG A 136 2.51 4.50 -19.60
CA ARG A 136 1.08 4.81 -19.79
C ARG A 136 0.16 3.58 -19.74
N SER A 137 0.60 2.44 -20.29
CA SER A 137 -0.20 1.21 -20.27
C SER A 137 -0.33 0.65 -18.86
N TYR A 138 0.73 0.71 -18.09
CA TYR A 138 0.74 0.29 -16.68
C TYR A 138 -0.08 1.24 -15.82
N TRP A 139 0.03 2.56 -16.07
CA TRP A 139 -0.80 3.55 -15.38
C TRP A 139 -2.30 3.29 -15.60
N ARG A 140 -2.75 3.02 -16.82
CA ARG A 140 -4.16 2.67 -17.07
C ARG A 140 -4.62 1.47 -16.27
N ALA A 141 -3.79 0.43 -16.18
CA ALA A 141 -4.10 -0.75 -15.37
C ALA A 141 -4.11 -0.43 -13.87
N ILE A 142 -3.17 0.40 -13.38
CA ILE A 142 -3.17 0.91 -11.99
C ILE A 142 -4.46 1.68 -11.73
N HIS A 143 -4.81 2.64 -12.58
CA HIS A 143 -6.01 3.46 -12.45
C HIS A 143 -7.28 2.61 -12.30
N THR A 144 -7.44 1.57 -13.14
CA THR A 144 -8.55 0.61 -12.99
C THR A 144 -8.53 -0.10 -11.63
N ARG A 145 -7.34 -0.38 -11.06
CA ARG A 145 -7.22 -1.00 -9.73
C ARG A 145 -7.52 -0.04 -8.59
N LEU A 146 -7.27 1.27 -8.77
CA LEU A 146 -7.66 2.27 -7.76
C LEU A 146 -9.17 2.21 -7.49
N ASP A 147 -9.98 1.98 -8.54
CA ASP A 147 -11.43 1.86 -8.43
C ASP A 147 -11.89 0.55 -7.74
N SER A 148 -10.99 -0.41 -7.56
CA SER A 148 -11.29 -1.67 -6.87
C SER A 148 -11.27 -1.54 -5.34
N PHE A 149 -10.93 -0.38 -4.79
CA PHE A 149 -10.82 -0.15 -3.34
C PHE A 149 -11.70 1.01 -2.89
N GLY A 150 -12.23 0.90 -1.66
CA GLY A 150 -13.05 1.96 -1.07
C GLY A 150 -12.28 3.25 -0.83
N GLU A 151 -11.02 3.14 -0.44
CA GLU A 151 -10.10 4.27 -0.30
C GLU A 151 -8.68 3.81 -0.60
N LEU A 152 -7.89 4.66 -1.27
CA LEU A 152 -6.47 4.40 -1.45
C LEU A 152 -5.69 5.71 -1.30
N ARG A 153 -4.54 5.65 -0.61
CA ARG A 153 -3.60 6.78 -0.48
C ARG A 153 -2.18 6.25 -0.61
N ALA A 154 -1.35 7.01 -1.32
CA ALA A 154 0.06 6.72 -1.46
C ALA A 154 0.90 7.67 -0.59
N ALA A 155 1.94 7.13 0.01
CA ALA A 155 2.94 7.87 0.76
C ALA A 155 4.34 7.54 0.22
N VAL A 156 5.23 8.52 0.31
CA VAL A 156 6.63 8.40 -0.15
C VAL A 156 7.49 7.96 1.01
N LEU A 157 8.23 6.88 0.80
CA LEU A 157 9.17 6.32 1.74
C LEU A 157 10.58 6.38 1.13
N ASP A 158 11.58 6.67 1.96
CA ASP A 158 12.98 6.55 1.51
C ASP A 158 13.27 5.11 1.07
N GLY A 159 13.91 4.93 -0.10
CA GLY A 159 14.19 3.61 -0.68
C GLY A 159 14.94 2.69 0.29
N GLY A 160 15.85 3.23 1.11
CA GLY A 160 16.56 2.49 2.14
C GLY A 160 15.66 1.95 3.26
N GLU A 161 14.50 2.56 3.47
CA GLU A 161 13.50 2.13 4.45
C GLU A 161 12.38 1.27 3.85
N ASN A 162 12.29 1.17 2.52
CA ASN A 162 11.25 0.40 1.83
C ASN A 162 11.49 -1.11 1.98
N PRO A 163 10.62 -1.87 2.67
CA PRO A 163 10.81 -3.30 2.87
C PRO A 163 10.64 -4.13 1.59
N ALA A 164 10.13 -3.57 0.51
CA ALA A 164 10.08 -4.20 -0.81
C ALA A 164 11.41 -4.09 -1.56
N HIS A 165 12.29 -3.15 -1.17
CA HIS A 165 13.56 -2.87 -1.82
C HIS A 165 14.49 -4.11 -1.96
N PRO A 166 14.75 -4.93 -0.94
CA PRO A 166 15.54 -6.15 -1.10
C PRO A 166 14.93 -7.15 -2.09
N LEU A 167 13.58 -7.22 -2.14
CA LEU A 167 12.83 -8.12 -3.02
C LEU A 167 12.96 -7.70 -4.49
N ALA A 168 13.00 -6.39 -4.75
CA ALA A 168 13.21 -5.86 -6.10
C ALA A 168 14.67 -5.95 -6.54
N ASN A 169 15.63 -5.65 -5.66
CA ASN A 169 17.04 -5.58 -6.04
C ASN A 169 17.69 -6.93 -6.29
N THR A 170 17.27 -7.97 -5.62
CA THR A 170 17.81 -9.34 -5.76
C THR A 170 16.69 -10.38 -5.76
N PRO A 171 15.72 -10.29 -6.69
CA PRO A 171 14.53 -11.13 -6.68
C PRO A 171 14.84 -12.63 -6.72
N GLU A 172 15.93 -13.03 -7.36
CA GLU A 172 16.40 -14.41 -7.42
C GLU A 172 16.71 -15.01 -6.04
N ARG A 173 17.16 -14.19 -5.08
CA ARG A 173 17.41 -14.62 -3.70
C ARG A 173 16.12 -14.81 -2.89
N TYR A 174 15.03 -14.22 -3.36
CA TYR A 174 13.74 -14.22 -2.71
C TYR A 174 12.67 -15.00 -3.48
N ASP A 175 13.04 -15.82 -4.48
CA ASP A 175 12.06 -16.60 -5.24
C ASP A 175 11.15 -17.47 -4.35
N HIS A 176 11.65 -17.93 -3.22
CA HIS A 176 10.88 -18.70 -2.25
C HIS A 176 9.65 -17.97 -1.71
N VAL A 177 9.66 -16.61 -1.63
CA VAL A 177 8.51 -15.85 -1.12
C VAL A 177 7.31 -15.90 -2.07
N ASN A 178 7.53 -16.19 -3.36
CA ASN A 178 6.47 -16.32 -4.33
C ASN A 178 5.59 -17.55 -4.11
N ARG A 179 6.12 -18.55 -3.37
CA ARG A 179 5.44 -19.79 -3.01
C ARG A 179 4.80 -19.73 -1.63
N GLU A 180 5.02 -18.64 -0.88
CA GLU A 180 4.35 -18.45 0.41
C GLU A 180 2.83 -18.37 0.18
N PRO A 181 2.03 -19.08 1.02
CA PRO A 181 0.59 -18.98 0.93
C PRO A 181 0.16 -17.54 1.23
N ILE A 182 -0.71 -17.00 0.40
CA ILE A 182 -1.34 -15.72 0.67
C ILE A 182 -2.32 -15.94 1.81
N ARG A 183 -2.18 -15.20 2.90
CA ARG A 183 -3.13 -15.26 4.00
C ARG A 183 -4.40 -14.55 3.59
N PRO A 184 -5.59 -15.18 3.75
CA PRO A 184 -6.84 -14.48 3.50
C PRO A 184 -6.86 -13.22 4.38
N ALA A 185 -7.18 -12.11 3.76
CA ALA A 185 -7.42 -10.87 4.47
C ALA A 185 -8.68 -11.09 5.32
N SER A 186 -8.52 -11.29 6.61
CA SER A 186 -9.65 -11.21 7.52
C SER A 186 -10.25 -9.82 7.33
N GLY A 187 -11.55 -9.75 7.01
CA GLY A 187 -12.24 -8.46 6.88
C GLY A 187 -12.04 -7.63 8.15
N PRO A 188 -12.31 -6.32 8.12
CA PRO A 188 -12.13 -5.47 9.27
C PRO A 188 -12.77 -6.15 10.47
N SER A 189 -11.95 -6.43 11.49
CA SER A 189 -12.48 -6.83 12.79
C SER A 189 -13.39 -5.68 13.19
N VAL A 190 -14.69 -5.91 13.16
CA VAL A 190 -15.65 -5.00 13.78
C VAL A 190 -15.26 -5.00 15.25
N ALA A 191 -14.40 -4.08 15.64
CA ALA A 191 -14.09 -3.82 17.03
C ALA A 191 -15.44 -3.40 17.63
N VAL A 192 -16.10 -4.34 18.30
CA VAL A 192 -17.26 -4.02 19.11
C VAL A 192 -16.74 -2.98 20.10
N PRO A 193 -17.21 -1.73 20.04
CA PRO A 193 -16.75 -0.72 20.98
C PRO A 193 -17.01 -1.26 22.39
N PRO A 194 -16.08 -1.06 23.32
CA PRO A 194 -16.31 -1.48 24.70
C PRO A 194 -17.63 -0.86 25.19
N PRO A 195 -18.46 -1.60 25.93
CA PRO A 195 -19.74 -1.10 26.40
C PRO A 195 -19.53 0.23 27.09
N SER A 196 -20.36 1.21 26.73
CA SER A 196 -20.28 2.54 27.29
C SER A 196 -20.41 2.51 28.81
N ARG A 197 -19.86 3.51 29.50
CA ARG A 197 -20.00 3.59 30.98
C ARG A 197 -21.48 3.63 31.40
N ALA A 198 -22.39 4.08 30.54
CA ALA A 198 -23.83 4.11 30.78
C ALA A 198 -24.44 2.70 30.91
N ASP A 199 -23.95 1.74 30.10
CA ASP A 199 -24.49 0.37 30.12
C ASP A 199 -24.09 -0.41 31.37
N ARG A 200 -23.07 0.04 32.11
CA ARG A 200 -22.62 -0.59 33.38
C ARG A 200 -23.45 -0.21 34.60
N HIS A 201 -24.25 0.86 34.52
CA HIS A 201 -25.13 1.27 35.63
C HIS A 201 -26.54 0.67 35.56
N ALA A 202 -26.94 0.14 34.41
CA ALA A 202 -28.27 -0.46 34.24
C ALA A 202 -28.38 -1.90 34.79
N ALA A 203 -27.24 -2.59 35.03
CA ALA A 203 -27.22 -3.97 35.50
C ALA A 203 -27.15 -4.11 37.04
N GLY A 204 -27.20 -3.02 37.80
CA GLY A 204 -26.98 -3.00 39.23
C GLY A 204 -28.21 -2.70 40.11
N HIS A 205 -29.43 -2.65 39.57
CA HIS A 205 -30.65 -2.37 40.33
C HIS A 205 -31.78 -3.32 39.94
N ALA A 206 -31.59 -4.60 40.30
CA ALA A 206 -32.67 -5.56 40.38
C ALA A 206 -32.25 -6.59 41.45
N ASP A 207 -32.41 -6.19 42.73
CA ASP A 207 -32.68 -7.06 43.86
C ASP A 207 -32.73 -6.16 45.11
N ASP A 208 -33.96 -5.80 45.51
CA ASP A 208 -34.47 -5.72 46.89
C ASP A 208 -36.00 -5.75 46.84
#